data_50323f8c4e91cd9061c19a8691e703fe
#
_entry.id   50323f8c4e91cd9061c19a8691e703fe
#
_cell.length_a   1.000
_cell.length_b   1.000
_cell.length_c   1.000
_cell.angle_alpha   90.00
_cell.angle_beta   90.00
_cell.angle_gamma   90.00
#
_symmetry.space_group_name_H-M   'P 1'
#
loop_
_entity.id
_entity.type
_entity.pdbx_description
1 polymer ?
#
loop_
_entity_poly.entity_id
_entity_poly.type
_entity_poly.pdbx_seq_one_letter_code
_entity_poly.pdbx_strand_id
1 'polypeptide(L)'
;MQSIETLEEFYRRHPVDNQKVFTENNTGQGHFNVFIRKPCTHRTPFSRRDFYKIALVIGNGKMIYSDKQVVIDRPALLFSSPSVTSSWESGPGPQAGWFCLFTESFIESHELKSTLQDFHLFKEGASHIVFLDDAQLAFLVATLSRMMEEMDSDYPGKYDLLRNYLRIVMHEALKIAPVSTFETNTSAAARITGRFLELLERQFPIDSPEQFLKLKTANEFAQSLAVHTLSLIHI
;
A
#
# COMPACT_ATOMS: atom_id res chain seq x y z
N MET A 1 -2.39 -0.73 21.87
CA MET A 1 -1.46 -0.90 20.73
C MET A 1 -2.22 -1.60 19.62
N GLN A 2 -2.37 -1.00 18.45
CA GLN A 2 -2.88 -1.72 17.29
C GLN A 2 -1.80 -2.71 16.84
N SER A 3 -2.16 -3.99 16.72
CA SER A 3 -1.22 -5.01 16.23
C SER A 3 -0.93 -4.76 14.75
N ILE A 4 0.35 -4.79 14.39
CA ILE A 4 0.78 -4.81 13.00
C ILE A 4 0.51 -6.22 12.47
N GLU A 5 -0.26 -6.34 11.39
CA GLU A 5 -0.47 -7.60 10.69
C GLU A 5 0.76 -7.91 9.86
N THR A 6 1.51 -8.93 10.25
CA THR A 6 2.66 -9.39 9.46
C THR A 6 2.21 -10.17 8.23
N LEU A 7 3.09 -10.24 7.23
CA LEU A 7 2.86 -11.03 6.02
C LEU A 7 2.58 -12.51 6.38
N GLU A 8 3.30 -13.06 7.37
CA GLU A 8 3.08 -14.42 7.86
C GLU A 8 1.69 -14.59 8.51
N GLU A 9 1.27 -13.63 9.34
CA GLU A 9 -0.08 -13.65 9.95
C GLU A 9 -1.17 -13.52 8.92
N PHE A 10 -0.95 -12.72 7.86
CA PHE A 10 -1.87 -12.64 6.73
C PHE A 10 -2.07 -14.01 6.06
N TYR A 11 -0.98 -14.72 5.73
CA TYR A 11 -1.06 -16.06 5.13
C TYR A 11 -1.68 -17.09 6.07
N ARG A 12 -1.44 -17.00 7.35
CA ARG A 12 -2.06 -17.90 8.35
C ARG A 12 -3.58 -17.72 8.43
N ARG A 13 -4.08 -16.49 8.26
CA ARG A 13 -5.52 -16.20 8.25
C ARG A 13 -6.22 -16.54 6.94
N HIS A 14 -5.49 -16.60 5.85
CA HIS A 14 -6.02 -16.90 4.52
C HIS A 14 -5.58 -18.31 4.11
N PRO A 15 -6.39 -19.33 4.45
CA PRO A 15 -5.91 -20.72 4.45
C PRO A 15 -5.79 -21.34 3.07
N VAL A 16 -5.08 -22.37 3.06
CA VAL A 16 -4.88 -23.62 2.37
C VAL A 16 -3.62 -23.67 1.50
N ASP A 17 -3.53 -23.06 0.36
CA ASP A 17 -2.35 -23.17 -0.52
C ASP A 17 -1.35 -22.05 -0.30
N ASN A 18 -1.77 -21.02 0.43
CA ASN A 18 -1.01 -19.79 0.60
C ASN A 18 0.25 -19.92 1.48
N GLN A 19 0.26 -20.86 2.45
CA GLN A 19 1.45 -21.05 3.31
C GLN A 19 2.60 -21.69 2.54
N LYS A 20 2.30 -22.67 1.66
CA LYS A 20 3.30 -23.27 0.79
C LYS A 20 3.89 -22.23 -0.15
N VAL A 21 3.03 -21.44 -0.76
CA VAL A 21 3.40 -20.33 -1.65
C VAL A 21 4.23 -19.27 -0.90
N PHE A 22 3.90 -18.95 0.37
CA PHE A 22 4.69 -18.04 1.19
C PHE A 22 6.13 -18.55 1.40
N THR A 23 6.29 -19.83 1.71
CA THR A 23 7.59 -20.45 1.95
C THR A 23 8.43 -20.53 0.67
N GLU A 24 7.81 -20.86 -0.45
CA GLU A 24 8.47 -21.00 -1.76
C GLU A 24 8.93 -19.64 -2.33
N ASN A 25 8.17 -18.57 -2.09
CA ASN A 25 8.45 -17.23 -2.65
C ASN A 25 9.30 -16.34 -1.73
N ASN A 26 9.67 -16.81 -0.56
CA ASN A 26 10.54 -16.06 0.36
C ASN A 26 12.03 -16.30 -0.03
N THR A 27 12.36 -15.98 -1.27
CA THR A 27 13.74 -15.94 -1.75
C THR A 27 14.37 -14.63 -1.30
N GLY A 28 15.66 -14.56 -1.03
CA GLY A 28 16.35 -13.36 -0.54
C GLY A 28 16.21 -12.07 -1.38
N GLN A 29 15.34 -12.08 -2.40
CA GLN A 29 14.99 -10.95 -3.28
C GLN A 29 13.69 -10.24 -2.88
N GLY A 30 13.14 -10.52 -1.69
CA GLY A 30 11.85 -9.99 -1.27
C GLY A 30 10.68 -10.92 -1.59
N HIS A 31 9.50 -10.53 -1.17
CA HIS A 31 8.28 -11.31 -1.33
C HIS A 31 7.33 -10.68 -2.34
N PHE A 32 6.74 -11.50 -3.21
CA PHE A 32 5.65 -11.13 -4.11
C PHE A 32 4.67 -12.28 -4.28
N ASN A 33 3.39 -11.95 -4.31
CA ASN A 33 2.34 -12.87 -4.72
C ASN A 33 1.12 -12.15 -5.29
N VAL A 34 0.34 -12.83 -6.11
CA VAL A 34 -0.92 -12.34 -6.67
C VAL A 34 -2.03 -13.36 -6.48
N PHE A 35 -3.24 -12.88 -6.14
CA PHE A 35 -4.38 -13.71 -5.80
C PHE A 35 -5.65 -13.21 -6.45
N ILE A 36 -6.57 -14.13 -6.76
CA ILE A 36 -7.97 -13.79 -7.02
C ILE A 36 -8.60 -13.35 -5.69
N ARG A 37 -9.31 -12.25 -5.74
CA ARG A 37 -10.06 -11.74 -4.60
C ARG A 37 -11.31 -12.60 -4.39
N LYS A 38 -11.39 -13.23 -3.22
CA LYS A 38 -12.60 -13.98 -2.83
C LYS A 38 -13.62 -13.03 -2.18
N PRO A 39 -14.93 -13.31 -2.30
CA PRO A 39 -15.95 -12.56 -1.57
C PRO A 39 -15.64 -12.56 -0.07
N CYS A 40 -15.60 -11.37 0.52
CA CYS A 40 -15.47 -11.20 1.95
C CYS A 40 -16.83 -10.74 2.50
N THR A 41 -17.42 -11.50 3.39
CA THR A 41 -18.73 -11.18 3.99
C THR A 41 -18.63 -10.33 5.25
N HIS A 42 -17.41 -10.06 5.70
CA HIS A 42 -17.14 -9.42 6.98
C HIS A 42 -16.26 -8.18 6.80
N ARG A 43 -16.39 -7.26 7.73
CA ARG A 43 -15.47 -6.14 7.85
C ARG A 43 -14.09 -6.64 8.28
N THR A 44 -13.04 -6.25 7.56
CA THR A 44 -11.67 -6.56 8.00
C THR A 44 -11.32 -5.74 9.23
N PRO A 45 -10.51 -6.27 10.16
CA PRO A 45 -10.03 -5.49 11.29
C PRO A 45 -9.30 -4.23 10.83
N PHE A 46 -9.39 -3.19 11.64
CA PHE A 46 -8.61 -1.96 11.43
C PHE A 46 -7.17 -2.24 11.83
N SER A 47 -6.28 -2.36 10.85
CA SER A 47 -4.89 -2.80 11.07
C SER A 47 -3.90 -2.06 10.19
N ARG A 48 -2.67 -1.95 10.69
CA ARG A 48 -1.47 -1.69 9.88
C ARG A 48 -0.90 -3.02 9.39
N ARG A 49 -0.07 -2.97 8.35
CA ARG A 49 0.60 -4.15 7.78
C ARG A 49 2.10 -3.89 7.68
N ASP A 50 2.90 -4.94 7.62
CA ASP A 50 4.34 -4.84 7.35
C ASP A 50 4.68 -5.02 5.85
N PHE A 51 3.66 -5.08 5.01
CA PHE A 51 3.76 -5.32 3.56
C PHE A 51 2.89 -4.35 2.76
N TYR A 52 3.21 -4.20 1.49
CA TYR A 52 2.42 -3.45 0.52
C TYR A 52 1.34 -4.33 -0.13
N LYS A 53 0.22 -3.71 -0.46
CA LYS A 53 -0.88 -4.37 -1.17
C LYS A 53 -1.45 -3.44 -2.22
N ILE A 54 -1.64 -3.97 -3.44
CA ILE A 54 -2.47 -3.35 -4.49
C ILE A 54 -3.64 -4.29 -4.75
N ALA A 55 -4.86 -3.78 -4.68
CA ALA A 55 -6.05 -4.58 -4.94
C ALA A 55 -6.90 -3.94 -6.02
N LEU A 56 -7.19 -4.70 -7.08
CA LEU A 56 -8.26 -4.39 -8.03
C LEU A 56 -9.58 -4.89 -7.45
N VAL A 57 -10.47 -3.97 -7.15
CA VAL A 57 -11.79 -4.27 -6.60
C VAL A 57 -12.85 -4.08 -7.68
N ILE A 58 -13.57 -5.15 -7.97
CA ILE A 58 -14.77 -5.16 -8.82
C ILE A 58 -15.94 -5.55 -7.92
N GLY A 59 -16.77 -4.57 -7.58
CA GLY A 59 -17.86 -4.72 -6.62
C GLY A 59 -17.98 -3.50 -5.72
N ASN A 60 -18.91 -3.55 -4.78
CA ASN A 60 -19.23 -2.43 -3.89
C ASN A 60 -18.63 -2.61 -2.50
N GLY A 61 -18.31 -1.51 -1.84
CA GLY A 61 -17.82 -1.55 -0.46
C GLY A 61 -17.40 -0.18 0.06
N LYS A 62 -16.73 -0.20 1.21
CA LYS A 62 -16.16 1.00 1.82
C LYS A 62 -14.74 0.72 2.28
N MET A 63 -13.85 1.63 1.94
CA MET A 63 -12.54 1.68 2.56
C MET A 63 -12.58 2.72 3.69
N ILE A 64 -12.19 2.30 4.87
CA ILE A 64 -12.25 3.10 6.09
C ILE A 64 -10.80 3.35 6.54
N TYR A 65 -10.43 4.61 6.62
CA TYR A 65 -9.17 5.10 7.16
C TYR A 65 -9.42 5.70 8.55
N SER A 66 -8.38 6.13 9.24
CA SER A 66 -8.49 6.79 10.55
C SER A 66 -9.25 8.11 10.49
N ASP A 67 -9.13 8.83 9.38
CA ASP A 67 -9.62 10.21 9.19
C ASP A 67 -10.79 10.33 8.22
N LYS A 68 -11.05 9.28 7.40
CA LYS A 68 -12.07 9.33 6.34
C LYS A 68 -12.61 7.96 5.97
N GLN A 69 -13.76 7.98 5.29
CA GLN A 69 -14.34 6.81 4.64
C GLN A 69 -14.55 7.12 3.16
N VAL A 70 -14.27 6.14 2.31
CA VAL A 70 -14.47 6.25 0.87
C VAL A 70 -15.36 5.11 0.40
N VAL A 71 -16.48 5.45 -0.23
CA VAL A 71 -17.39 4.47 -0.84
C VAL A 71 -16.82 4.03 -2.18
N ILE A 72 -16.79 2.73 -2.40
CA ILE A 72 -16.40 2.10 -3.66
C ILE A 72 -17.69 1.60 -4.31
N ASP A 73 -18.14 2.28 -5.34
CA ASP A 73 -19.37 2.02 -6.10
C ASP A 73 -19.13 1.59 -7.55
N ARG A 74 -17.87 1.58 -7.96
CA ARG A 74 -17.38 1.19 -9.29
C ARG A 74 -15.98 0.59 -9.19
N PRO A 75 -15.46 -0.05 -10.26
CA PRO A 75 -14.12 -0.65 -10.22
C PRO A 75 -13.04 0.33 -9.77
N ALA A 76 -12.16 -0.12 -8.89
CA ALA A 76 -11.09 0.71 -8.34
C ALA A 76 -9.83 -0.09 -8.01
N LEU A 77 -8.67 0.56 -8.15
CA LEU A 77 -7.42 0.12 -7.51
C LEU A 77 -7.31 0.73 -6.12
N LEU A 78 -6.99 -0.12 -5.16
CA LEU A 78 -6.76 0.25 -3.76
C LEU A 78 -5.30 -0.02 -3.39
N PHE A 79 -4.65 0.99 -2.85
CA PHE A 79 -3.25 0.95 -2.43
C PHE A 79 -3.17 0.91 -0.91
N SER A 80 -2.42 -0.03 -0.36
CA SER A 80 -2.15 -0.13 1.08
C SER A 80 -0.66 -0.25 1.32
N SER A 81 -0.15 0.49 2.29
CA SER A 81 1.25 0.51 2.70
C SER A 81 1.38 0.27 4.20
N PRO A 82 2.59 -0.02 4.70
CA PRO A 82 2.84 -0.18 6.13
C PRO A 82 2.51 1.04 6.98
N SER A 83 2.56 2.25 6.41
CA SER A 83 2.27 3.49 7.14
C SER A 83 0.77 3.77 7.27
N VAL A 84 -0.10 3.14 6.46
CA VAL A 84 -1.52 3.48 6.37
C VAL A 84 -2.40 2.44 7.03
N THR A 85 -3.08 2.85 8.10
CA THR A 85 -4.07 2.02 8.78
C THR A 85 -5.42 2.08 8.06
N SER A 86 -5.98 0.93 7.73
CA SER A 86 -7.26 0.86 7.03
C SER A 86 -8.06 -0.40 7.36
N SER A 87 -9.36 -0.34 7.07
CA SER A 87 -10.30 -1.44 7.18
C SER A 87 -11.17 -1.47 5.92
N TRP A 88 -11.51 -2.65 5.44
CA TRP A 88 -12.44 -2.86 4.35
C TRP A 88 -13.77 -3.39 4.86
N GLU A 89 -14.86 -2.82 4.38
CA GLU A 89 -16.22 -3.31 4.59
C GLU A 89 -16.84 -3.61 3.23
N SER A 90 -17.17 -4.88 2.98
CA SER A 90 -17.82 -5.29 1.73
C SER A 90 -19.25 -4.80 1.70
N GLY A 91 -19.63 -4.22 0.57
CA GLY A 91 -21.04 -3.90 0.27
C GLY A 91 -21.80 -5.10 -0.26
N PRO A 92 -23.11 -4.92 -0.54
CA PRO A 92 -23.94 -5.95 -1.13
C PRO A 92 -23.55 -6.26 -2.57
N GLY A 93 -23.83 -7.49 -3.01
CA GLY A 93 -23.62 -7.94 -4.37
C GLY A 93 -22.31 -8.71 -4.59
N PRO A 94 -22.04 -9.10 -5.84
CA PRO A 94 -20.87 -9.89 -6.18
C PRO A 94 -19.58 -9.10 -5.94
N GLN A 95 -18.56 -9.83 -5.48
CA GLN A 95 -17.22 -9.29 -5.24
C GLN A 95 -16.24 -10.07 -6.11
N ALA A 96 -15.45 -9.37 -6.90
CA ALA A 96 -14.42 -9.95 -7.76
C ALA A 96 -13.16 -9.07 -7.76
N GLY A 97 -12.14 -9.52 -8.49
CA GLY A 97 -10.90 -8.79 -8.67
C GLY A 97 -9.68 -9.60 -8.27
N TRP A 98 -8.58 -8.90 -8.08
CA TRP A 98 -7.28 -9.45 -7.73
C TRP A 98 -6.61 -8.61 -6.66
N PHE A 99 -5.61 -9.17 -6.01
CA PHE A 99 -4.69 -8.37 -5.21
C PHE A 99 -3.28 -8.94 -5.25
N CYS A 100 -2.31 -8.02 -5.23
CA CYS A 100 -0.90 -8.33 -5.09
C CYS A 100 -0.46 -7.99 -3.68
N LEU A 101 0.38 -8.86 -3.08
CA LEU A 101 1.13 -8.61 -1.84
C LEU A 101 2.60 -8.60 -2.17
N PHE A 102 3.34 -7.62 -1.65
CA PHE A 102 4.77 -7.53 -1.88
C PHE A 102 5.48 -6.74 -0.78
N THR A 103 6.77 -7.02 -0.65
CA THR A 103 7.68 -6.26 0.21
C THR A 103 8.40 -5.17 -0.59
N GLU A 104 8.91 -4.16 0.11
CA GLU A 104 9.73 -3.11 -0.50
C GLU A 104 10.94 -3.70 -1.23
N SER A 105 11.63 -4.65 -0.61
CA SER A 105 12.78 -5.35 -1.18
C SER A 105 12.48 -6.10 -2.49
N PHE A 106 11.22 -6.47 -2.76
CA PHE A 106 10.84 -7.06 -4.03
C PHE A 106 10.89 -6.04 -5.17
N ILE A 107 10.46 -4.82 -4.93
CA ILE A 107 10.43 -3.74 -5.95
C ILE A 107 11.78 -3.08 -6.13
N GLU A 108 12.54 -2.92 -5.05
CA GLU A 108 13.88 -2.33 -5.06
C GLU A 108 14.91 -3.31 -5.62
N SER A 109 14.96 -3.46 -6.94
CA SER A 109 16.10 -4.11 -7.58
C SER A 109 17.23 -3.11 -7.77
N HIS A 110 18.48 -3.56 -7.62
CA HIS A 110 19.71 -2.75 -7.65
C HIS A 110 19.91 -1.84 -8.88
N GLU A 111 19.08 -1.96 -9.90
CA GLU A 111 19.28 -1.28 -11.18
C GLU A 111 18.37 -0.05 -11.41
N LEU A 112 17.37 0.20 -10.59
CA LEU A 112 16.42 1.29 -10.81
C LEU A 112 16.32 2.20 -9.58
N LYS A 113 16.62 3.49 -9.81
CA LYS A 113 16.62 4.55 -8.79
C LYS A 113 15.24 4.97 -8.27
N SER A 114 14.13 4.38 -8.77
CA SER A 114 12.79 4.68 -8.28
C SER A 114 12.44 3.77 -7.11
N THR A 115 12.28 4.34 -5.95
CA THR A 115 11.84 3.66 -4.74
C THR A 115 10.31 3.69 -4.64
N LEU A 116 9.71 2.81 -3.83
CA LEU A 116 8.28 2.90 -3.51
C LEU A 116 7.89 4.26 -2.90
N GLN A 117 8.86 4.95 -2.30
CA GLN A 117 8.69 6.30 -1.77
C GLN A 117 8.38 7.34 -2.86
N ASP A 118 8.72 7.08 -4.12
CA ASP A 118 8.37 7.95 -5.25
C ASP A 118 6.90 7.82 -5.66
N PHE A 119 6.25 6.71 -5.27
CA PHE A 119 4.83 6.48 -5.57
C PHE A 119 3.94 7.08 -4.49
N HIS A 120 3.44 8.28 -4.75
CA HIS A 120 2.59 9.02 -3.79
C HIS A 120 1.34 8.25 -3.35
N LEU A 121 0.84 7.29 -4.14
CA LEU A 121 -0.33 6.46 -3.80
C LEU A 121 -0.13 5.59 -2.54
N PHE A 122 1.12 5.38 -2.11
CA PHE A 122 1.45 4.69 -0.86
C PHE A 122 1.75 5.63 0.30
N LYS A 123 1.88 6.94 0.04
CA LYS A 123 2.25 7.92 1.07
C LYS A 123 1.06 8.25 1.96
N GLU A 124 1.32 8.48 3.23
CA GLU A 124 0.33 8.95 4.17
C GLU A 124 -0.29 10.29 3.71
N GLY A 125 -1.59 10.46 3.92
CA GLY A 125 -2.32 11.65 3.45
C GLY A 125 -2.69 11.67 1.97
N ALA A 126 -2.22 10.71 1.17
CA ALA A 126 -2.58 10.61 -0.24
C ALA A 126 -3.98 9.98 -0.45
N SER A 127 -4.47 10.04 -1.69
CA SER A 127 -5.60 9.21 -2.10
C SER A 127 -5.09 7.82 -2.46
N HIS A 128 -5.43 6.85 -1.64
CA HIS A 128 -5.03 5.44 -1.85
C HIS A 128 -6.00 4.68 -2.77
N ILE A 129 -6.91 5.38 -3.44
CA ILE A 129 -7.97 4.81 -4.27
C ILE A 129 -7.97 5.50 -5.62
N VAL A 130 -7.95 4.70 -6.67
CA VAL A 130 -8.00 5.15 -8.06
C VAL A 130 -9.18 4.46 -8.74
N PHE A 131 -10.22 5.22 -9.07
CA PHE A 131 -11.38 4.72 -9.80
C PHE A 131 -11.06 4.53 -11.27
N LEU A 132 -11.63 3.49 -11.88
CA LEU A 132 -11.30 3.04 -13.22
C LEU A 132 -12.49 3.21 -14.16
N ASP A 133 -12.22 3.56 -15.41
CA ASP A 133 -13.13 3.39 -16.53
C ASP A 133 -13.06 1.96 -17.10
N ASP A 134 -13.91 1.64 -18.07
CA ASP A 134 -14.00 0.30 -18.65
C ASP A 134 -12.72 -0.14 -19.38
N ALA A 135 -12.04 0.79 -20.06
CA ALA A 135 -10.82 0.50 -20.80
C ALA A 135 -9.65 0.23 -19.86
N GLN A 136 -9.53 1.04 -18.80
CA GLN A 136 -8.54 0.86 -17.73
C GLN A 136 -8.79 -0.44 -16.97
N LEU A 137 -10.03 -0.74 -16.66
CA LEU A 137 -10.42 -2.02 -16.02
C LEU A 137 -10.01 -3.21 -16.89
N ALA A 138 -10.35 -3.22 -18.19
CA ALA A 138 -10.02 -4.31 -19.09
C ALA A 138 -8.51 -4.55 -19.17
N PHE A 139 -7.72 -3.47 -19.26
CA PHE A 139 -6.26 -3.55 -19.28
C PHE A 139 -5.69 -4.15 -17.99
N LEU A 140 -6.18 -3.68 -16.83
CA LEU A 140 -5.70 -4.14 -15.52
C LEU A 140 -6.11 -5.58 -15.23
N VAL A 141 -7.31 -6.00 -15.65
CA VAL A 141 -7.76 -7.39 -15.57
C VAL A 141 -6.83 -8.30 -16.39
N ALA A 142 -6.53 -7.92 -17.64
CA ALA A 142 -5.60 -8.68 -18.48
C ALA A 142 -4.21 -8.76 -17.86
N THR A 143 -3.69 -7.65 -17.35
CA THR A 143 -2.36 -7.58 -16.72
C THR A 143 -2.28 -8.48 -15.48
N LEU A 144 -3.25 -8.39 -14.56
CA LEU A 144 -3.27 -9.19 -13.34
C LEU A 144 -3.49 -10.68 -13.61
N SER A 145 -4.29 -11.02 -14.63
CA SER A 145 -4.45 -12.41 -15.08
C SER A 145 -3.13 -12.97 -15.60
N ARG A 146 -2.38 -12.20 -16.40
CA ARG A 146 -1.04 -12.62 -16.85
C ARG A 146 -0.05 -12.78 -15.70
N MET A 147 -0.11 -11.92 -14.69
CA MET A 147 0.72 -12.07 -13.49
C MET A 147 0.43 -13.40 -12.77
N MET A 148 -0.84 -13.81 -12.69
CA MET A 148 -1.20 -15.11 -12.10
C MET A 148 -0.66 -16.28 -12.90
N GLU A 149 -0.81 -16.24 -14.23
CA GLU A 149 -0.25 -17.27 -15.12
C GLU A 149 1.27 -17.38 -14.95
N GLU A 150 1.96 -16.22 -14.83
CA GLU A 150 3.40 -16.17 -14.69
C GLU A 150 3.88 -16.71 -13.32
N MET A 151 3.09 -16.57 -12.26
CA MET A 151 3.40 -17.18 -10.96
C MET A 151 3.57 -18.68 -11.05
N ASP A 152 2.77 -19.33 -11.89
CA ASP A 152 2.78 -20.79 -12.09
C ASP A 152 3.78 -21.23 -13.19
N SER A 153 4.48 -20.29 -13.85
CA SER A 153 5.42 -20.60 -14.91
C SER A 153 6.76 -21.08 -14.38
N ASP A 154 7.47 -21.90 -15.20
CA ASP A 154 8.83 -22.34 -14.94
C ASP A 154 9.89 -21.37 -15.53
N TYR A 155 9.47 -20.20 -16.00
CA TYR A 155 10.38 -19.22 -16.60
C TYR A 155 11.39 -18.71 -15.55
N PRO A 156 12.72 -18.85 -15.78
CA PRO A 156 13.73 -18.46 -14.78
C PRO A 156 13.68 -16.96 -14.41
N GLY A 157 13.27 -16.11 -15.34
CA GLY A 157 13.14 -14.66 -15.16
C GLY A 157 11.76 -14.21 -14.68
N LYS A 158 10.91 -15.11 -14.20
CA LYS A 158 9.52 -14.78 -13.85
C LYS A 158 9.38 -13.67 -12.83
N TYR A 159 10.25 -13.61 -11.83
CA TYR A 159 10.17 -12.55 -10.81
C TYR A 159 10.55 -11.17 -11.36
N ASP A 160 11.45 -11.10 -12.33
CA ASP A 160 11.77 -9.84 -13.02
C ASP A 160 10.59 -9.38 -13.89
N LEU A 161 9.96 -10.33 -14.57
CA LEU A 161 8.76 -10.06 -15.36
C LEU A 161 7.59 -9.62 -14.47
N LEU A 162 7.38 -10.27 -13.32
CA LEU A 162 6.36 -9.89 -12.33
C LEU A 162 6.60 -8.49 -11.75
N ARG A 163 7.85 -8.10 -11.49
CA ARG A 163 8.20 -6.72 -11.10
C ARG A 163 7.81 -5.71 -12.18
N ASN A 164 8.06 -6.04 -13.44
CA ASN A 164 7.70 -5.16 -14.55
C ASN A 164 6.17 -5.01 -14.67
N TYR A 165 5.40 -6.09 -14.56
CA TYR A 165 3.94 -6.01 -14.52
C TYR A 165 3.44 -5.19 -13.34
N LEU A 166 3.98 -5.39 -12.15
CA LEU A 166 3.60 -4.62 -10.97
C LEU A 166 3.87 -3.12 -11.16
N ARG A 167 5.01 -2.77 -11.76
CA ARG A 167 5.33 -1.38 -12.12
C ARG A 167 4.37 -0.82 -13.17
N ILE A 168 3.97 -1.60 -14.15
CA ILE A 168 2.95 -1.20 -15.13
C ILE A 168 1.64 -0.85 -14.41
N VAL A 169 1.15 -1.71 -13.51
CA VAL A 169 -0.06 -1.45 -12.71
C VAL A 169 0.07 -0.14 -11.94
N MET A 170 1.22 0.08 -11.29
CA MET A 170 1.49 1.30 -10.53
C MET A 170 1.51 2.55 -11.43
N HIS A 171 2.18 2.50 -12.58
CA HIS A 171 2.22 3.62 -13.52
C HIS A 171 0.88 3.92 -14.15
N GLU A 172 0.07 2.91 -14.48
CA GLU A 172 -1.29 3.14 -14.96
C GLU A 172 -2.14 3.87 -13.90
N ALA A 173 -2.01 3.49 -12.64
CA ALA A 173 -2.68 4.21 -11.56
C ALA A 173 -2.21 5.67 -11.45
N LEU A 174 -0.91 5.94 -11.60
CA LEU A 174 -0.37 7.32 -11.57
C LEU A 174 -0.84 8.16 -12.76
N LYS A 175 -1.07 7.59 -13.92
CA LYS A 175 -1.62 8.29 -15.09
C LYS A 175 -3.06 8.75 -14.83
N ILE A 176 -3.84 7.95 -14.09
CA ILE A 176 -5.23 8.27 -13.74
C ILE A 176 -5.30 9.28 -12.59
N ALA A 177 -4.40 9.16 -11.61
CA ALA A 177 -4.34 10.00 -10.42
C ALA A 177 -2.98 10.71 -10.31
N PRO A 178 -2.70 11.70 -11.16
CA PRO A 178 -1.42 12.41 -11.14
C PRO A 178 -1.26 13.26 -9.88
N VAL A 179 -0.02 13.44 -9.41
CA VAL A 179 0.33 14.17 -8.19
C VAL A 179 -0.28 15.58 -8.12
N SER A 180 -0.41 16.24 -9.27
CA SER A 180 -0.95 17.62 -9.37
C SER A 180 -2.41 17.77 -8.90
N THR A 181 -3.18 16.66 -8.79
CA THR A 181 -4.56 16.72 -8.29
C THR A 181 -4.65 16.73 -6.77
N PHE A 182 -3.55 16.46 -6.05
CA PHE A 182 -3.54 16.36 -4.58
C PHE A 182 -2.94 17.58 -3.87
N GLU A 183 -2.15 18.41 -4.55
CA GLU A 183 -1.54 19.58 -3.92
C GLU A 183 -2.51 20.75 -3.69
N THR A 184 -3.68 20.75 -4.30
CA THR A 184 -4.54 21.95 -4.36
C THR A 184 -5.49 22.12 -3.17
N ASN A 185 -5.62 21.14 -2.26
CA ASN A 185 -6.57 21.24 -1.13
C ASN A 185 -6.03 20.84 0.25
N THR A 186 -4.74 20.62 0.39
CA THR A 186 -4.20 20.37 1.74
C THR A 186 -4.00 21.71 2.46
N SER A 187 -4.72 21.90 3.56
CA SER A 187 -4.49 23.03 4.47
C SER A 187 -3.02 23.08 4.91
N ALA A 188 -2.54 24.26 5.33
CA ALA A 188 -1.19 24.37 5.88
C ALA A 188 -0.97 23.37 7.03
N ALA A 189 -1.99 23.12 7.84
CA ALA A 189 -1.99 22.10 8.89
C ALA A 189 -1.75 20.70 8.33
N ALA A 190 -2.48 20.26 7.31
CA ALA A 190 -2.30 18.94 6.70
C ALA A 190 -0.89 18.73 6.10
N ARG A 191 -0.30 19.78 5.50
CA ARG A 191 1.09 19.70 5.01
C ARG A 191 2.11 19.57 6.14
N ILE A 192 1.90 20.28 7.25
CA ILE A 192 2.77 20.18 8.42
C ILE A 192 2.62 18.81 9.05
N THR A 193 1.40 18.28 9.17
CA THR A 193 1.12 16.92 9.66
C THR A 193 1.85 15.87 8.85
N GLY A 194 1.75 15.90 7.53
CA GLY A 194 2.44 14.95 6.64
C GLY A 194 3.96 14.98 6.83
N ARG A 195 4.56 16.18 6.89
CA ARG A 195 6.00 16.33 7.14
C ARG A 195 6.42 15.88 8.55
N PHE A 196 5.58 16.10 9.54
CA PHE A 196 5.81 15.64 10.92
C PHE A 196 5.86 14.11 10.96
N LEU A 197 4.88 13.46 10.34
CA LEU A 197 4.80 12.00 10.27
C LEU A 197 6.00 11.41 9.51
N GLU A 198 6.40 12.01 8.40
CA GLU A 198 7.60 11.61 7.65
C GLU A 198 8.88 11.70 8.51
N LEU A 199 9.06 12.79 9.27
CA LEU A 199 10.21 12.95 10.17
C LEU A 199 10.16 11.94 11.33
N LEU A 200 8.96 11.62 11.82
CA LEU A 200 8.77 10.64 12.89
C LEU A 200 9.10 9.23 12.36
N GLU A 201 8.58 8.84 11.20
CA GLU A 201 8.79 7.52 10.59
C GLU A 201 10.25 7.27 10.25
N ARG A 202 10.98 8.27 9.76
CA ARG A 202 12.43 8.17 9.49
C ARG A 202 13.29 7.82 10.72
N GLN A 203 12.74 7.89 11.92
CA GLN A 203 13.44 7.51 13.14
C GLN A 203 13.23 6.05 13.53
N PHE A 204 12.38 5.32 12.79
CA PHE A 204 12.05 3.91 13.03
C PHE A 204 12.27 3.07 11.77
N PRO A 205 12.54 1.75 11.91
CA PRO A 205 12.66 1.03 13.18
C PRO A 205 13.95 1.36 13.94
N ILE A 206 13.95 1.15 15.25
CA ILE A 206 15.15 1.18 16.09
C ILE A 206 15.64 -0.27 16.19
N ASP A 207 16.59 -0.62 15.34
CA ASP A 207 17.04 -2.00 15.18
C ASP A 207 18.26 -2.35 16.04
N SER A 208 18.87 -1.36 16.69
CA SER A 208 20.02 -1.58 17.57
C SER A 208 20.00 -0.69 18.82
N PRO A 209 20.61 -1.13 19.95
CA PRO A 209 20.71 -0.33 21.17
C PRO A 209 21.48 0.99 21.02
N GLU A 210 22.32 1.10 19.98
CA GLU A 210 23.12 2.28 19.68
C GLU A 210 22.34 3.30 18.83
N GLN A 211 21.18 2.94 18.35
CA GLN A 211 20.30 3.79 17.54
C GLN A 211 19.42 4.63 18.45
N PHE A 212 19.61 5.94 18.44
CA PHE A 212 18.87 6.88 19.26
C PHE A 212 17.91 7.71 18.42
N LEU A 213 16.72 7.99 18.99
CA LEU A 213 15.82 8.98 18.44
C LEU A 213 16.51 10.36 18.39
N LYS A 214 16.58 10.93 17.19
CA LYS A 214 17.18 12.27 16.98
C LYS A 214 16.24 13.39 17.45
N LEU A 215 14.93 13.22 17.21
CA LEU A 215 13.88 14.16 17.59
C LEU A 215 12.99 13.49 18.64
N LYS A 216 12.86 14.10 19.83
CA LYS A 216 12.14 13.50 20.96
C LYS A 216 11.01 14.38 21.48
N THR A 217 11.03 15.67 21.17
CA THR A 217 10.10 16.66 21.71
C THR A 217 9.38 17.42 20.60
N ALA A 218 8.18 17.92 20.89
CA ALA A 218 7.43 18.76 19.96
C ALA A 218 8.23 19.98 19.48
N ASN A 219 9.09 20.52 20.34
CA ASN A 219 9.93 21.68 20.00
C ASN A 219 11.01 21.31 18.96
N GLU A 220 11.67 20.16 19.11
CA GLU A 220 12.66 19.66 18.15
C GLU A 220 12.05 19.37 16.78
N PHE A 221 10.86 18.77 16.75
CA PHE A 221 10.11 18.58 15.51
C PHE A 221 9.71 19.91 14.88
N ALA A 222 9.19 20.87 15.68
CA ALA A 222 8.80 22.17 15.20
C ALA A 222 9.97 22.94 14.58
N GLN A 223 11.14 22.91 15.22
CA GLN A 223 12.38 23.48 14.69
C GLN A 223 12.79 22.82 13.36
N SER A 224 12.76 21.48 13.30
CA SER A 224 13.10 20.72 12.09
C SER A 224 12.15 21.02 10.92
N LEU A 225 10.88 21.31 11.22
CA LEU A 225 9.84 21.66 10.26
C LEU A 225 9.79 23.16 9.92
N ALA A 226 10.59 23.98 10.59
CA ALA A 226 10.57 25.45 10.49
C ALA A 226 9.18 26.06 10.79
N VAL A 227 8.49 25.52 11.80
CA VAL A 227 7.18 26.00 12.27
C VAL A 227 7.23 26.35 13.75
N HIS A 228 6.25 27.13 14.21
CA HIS A 228 6.12 27.41 15.63
C HIS A 228 5.59 26.18 16.38
N THR A 229 6.11 25.91 17.58
CA THR A 229 5.74 24.73 18.39
C THR A 229 4.23 24.63 18.64
N LEU A 230 3.56 25.77 18.89
CA LEU A 230 2.10 25.80 19.06
C LEU A 230 1.36 25.36 17.78
N SER A 231 1.87 25.71 16.59
CA SER A 231 1.29 25.26 15.33
C SER A 231 1.39 23.75 15.16
N LEU A 232 2.42 23.12 15.70
CA LEU A 232 2.57 21.67 15.68
C LEU A 232 1.66 20.97 16.70
N ILE A 233 1.43 21.57 17.87
CA ILE A 233 0.60 21.00 18.94
C ILE A 233 -0.90 21.05 18.57
N HIS A 234 -1.30 22.00 17.72
CA HIS A 234 -2.71 22.19 17.29
C HIS A 234 -3.04 21.56 15.93
N ILE A 235 -2.22 20.66 15.43
CA ILE A 235 -2.47 19.92 14.18
C ILE A 235 -3.33 18.70 14.41
#